data_05aab0707af76e3256fc3ec9d6965517
#
_entry.id   05aab0707af76e3256fc3ec9d6965517
#
_cell.length_a   1.000
_cell.length_b   1.000
_cell.length_c   1.000
_cell.angle_alpha   90.00
_cell.angle_beta   90.00
_cell.angle_gamma   90.00
#
_symmetry.space_group_name_H-M   'P 1'
#
loop_
_entity.id
_entity.type
_entity.pdbx_description
1 polymer ?
#
loop_
_entity_poly.entity_id
_entity_poly.type
_entity_poly.pdbx_seq_one_letter_code
_entity_poly.pdbx_strand_id
1 'polypeptide(L)'
;MDNGIISLLTLNAESALLENTVAMELLRRYGQENQVFFYNEKVEVDFYIPETTTAIQVCLYPHESDETWRRETEALIRFSKHLPCSQCLLITMNDEETLTVDGVTIQLIPAWKWLIASPR
;
A
#
# COMPACT_ATOMS: atom_id res chain seq x y z
N MET A 1 -10.49 -32.81 -2.04
CA MET A 1 -10.37 -31.37 -2.25
C MET A 1 -9.28 -30.80 -1.35
N ASP A 2 -8.43 -30.04 -1.95
CA ASP A 2 -7.31 -29.47 -1.19
C ASP A 2 -7.74 -28.13 -0.59
N ASN A 3 -7.90 -28.12 0.72
CA ASN A 3 -8.30 -26.90 1.38
C ASN A 3 -7.26 -25.80 1.28
N GLY A 4 -5.99 -26.17 1.13
CA GLY A 4 -4.93 -25.19 0.99
C GLY A 4 -5.06 -24.36 -0.28
N ILE A 5 -5.48 -25.01 -1.37
CA ILE A 5 -5.68 -24.30 -2.63
C ILE A 5 -6.82 -23.31 -2.50
N ILE A 6 -7.91 -23.72 -1.86
CA ILE A 6 -9.06 -22.85 -1.69
C ILE A 6 -8.68 -21.66 -0.82
N SER A 7 -7.94 -21.91 0.27
CA SER A 7 -7.51 -20.83 1.15
C SER A 7 -6.62 -19.83 0.42
N LEU A 8 -5.72 -20.33 -0.42
CA LEU A 8 -4.83 -19.44 -1.16
C LEU A 8 -5.60 -18.58 -2.16
N LEU A 9 -6.56 -19.17 -2.85
CA LEU A 9 -7.39 -18.41 -3.78
C LEU A 9 -8.21 -17.35 -3.07
N THR A 10 -8.76 -17.69 -1.90
CA THR A 10 -9.53 -16.72 -1.13
C THR A 10 -8.66 -15.56 -0.67
N LEU A 11 -7.45 -15.85 -0.20
CA LEU A 11 -6.54 -14.80 0.25
C LEU A 11 -6.14 -13.89 -0.92
N ASN A 12 -5.86 -14.47 -2.08
CA ASN A 12 -5.53 -13.69 -3.25
C ASN A 12 -6.71 -12.81 -3.67
N ALA A 13 -7.92 -13.33 -3.57
CA ALA A 13 -9.11 -12.56 -3.92
C ALA A 13 -9.31 -11.39 -2.97
N GLU A 14 -9.07 -11.60 -1.68
CA GLU A 14 -9.18 -10.53 -0.71
C GLU A 14 -8.13 -9.45 -0.95
N SER A 15 -6.92 -9.86 -1.27
CA SER A 15 -5.85 -8.92 -1.55
C SER A 15 -6.17 -8.11 -2.80
N ALA A 16 -6.64 -8.77 -3.86
CA ALA A 16 -7.00 -8.08 -5.08
C ALA A 16 -8.16 -7.12 -4.84
N LEU A 17 -9.13 -7.53 -4.01
CA LEU A 17 -10.27 -6.67 -3.71
C LEU A 17 -9.82 -5.41 -2.96
N LEU A 18 -8.91 -5.58 -2.00
CA LEU A 18 -8.41 -4.43 -1.26
C LEU A 18 -7.63 -3.50 -2.19
N GLU A 19 -6.78 -4.04 -3.03
CA GLU A 19 -6.03 -3.21 -3.97
C GLU A 19 -6.97 -2.46 -4.90
N ASN A 20 -8.02 -3.13 -5.40
CA ASN A 20 -8.98 -2.47 -6.26
C ASN A 20 -9.75 -1.39 -5.53
N THR A 21 -10.10 -1.65 -4.28
CA THR A 21 -10.81 -0.65 -3.47
C THR A 21 -9.95 0.59 -3.28
N VAL A 22 -8.67 0.40 -2.99
CA VAL A 22 -7.76 1.52 -2.83
C VAL A 22 -7.61 2.26 -4.16
N ALA A 23 -7.46 1.51 -5.27
CA ALA A 23 -7.31 2.12 -6.58
C ALA A 23 -8.52 2.99 -6.92
N MET A 24 -9.72 2.47 -6.68
CA MET A 24 -10.94 3.23 -6.99
C MET A 24 -11.03 4.51 -6.15
N GLU A 25 -10.66 4.41 -4.87
CA GLU A 25 -10.70 5.58 -4.02
C GLU A 25 -9.65 6.62 -4.45
N LEU A 26 -8.46 6.17 -4.85
CA LEU A 26 -7.44 7.09 -5.33
C LEU A 26 -7.87 7.78 -6.62
N LEU A 27 -8.49 7.03 -7.51
CA LEU A 27 -9.00 7.63 -8.74
C LEU A 27 -10.08 8.66 -8.44
N ARG A 28 -10.92 8.37 -7.44
CA ARG A 28 -11.96 9.32 -7.05
C ARG A 28 -11.33 10.62 -6.51
N ARG A 29 -10.27 10.48 -5.72
CA ARG A 29 -9.66 11.65 -5.10
C ARG A 29 -8.79 12.46 -6.07
N TYR A 30 -8.06 11.78 -6.96
CA TYR A 30 -7.04 12.43 -7.77
C TYR A 30 -7.14 12.16 -9.26
N GLY A 31 -8.04 11.30 -9.68
CA GLY A 31 -8.03 10.78 -11.05
C GLY A 31 -8.25 11.81 -12.12
N GLN A 32 -8.97 12.89 -11.81
CA GLN A 32 -9.30 13.89 -12.82
C GLN A 32 -8.04 14.62 -13.30
N GLU A 33 -7.02 14.64 -12.49
CA GLU A 33 -5.78 15.32 -12.84
C GLU A 33 -4.70 14.37 -13.29
N ASN A 34 -5.05 13.08 -13.44
CA ASN A 34 -4.07 12.05 -13.79
C ASN A 34 -2.94 12.02 -12.79
N GLN A 35 -3.27 12.13 -11.51
CA GLN A 35 -2.28 12.27 -10.46
C GLN A 35 -1.96 10.97 -9.76
N VAL A 36 -2.44 9.84 -10.27
CA VAL A 36 -2.17 8.55 -9.66
C VAL A 36 -1.42 7.68 -10.65
N PHE A 37 -0.29 7.15 -10.23
CA PHE A 37 0.51 6.27 -11.07
C PHE A 37 0.66 4.90 -10.41
N PHE A 38 0.58 3.87 -11.26
CA PHE A 38 0.91 2.51 -10.86
C PHE A 38 2.38 2.31 -11.21
N TYR A 39 3.20 2.02 -10.21
CA TYR A 39 4.63 2.03 -10.42
C TYR A 39 5.20 0.62 -10.20
N ASN A 40 5.70 0.01 -11.24
CA ASN A 40 6.25 -1.33 -11.12
C ASN A 40 7.47 -1.52 -12.00
N GLU A 41 8.39 -0.56 -11.97
CA GLU A 41 9.62 -0.72 -12.74
C GLU A 41 10.71 -1.29 -11.86
N LYS A 42 11.77 -0.55 -11.64
CA LYS A 42 12.86 -1.06 -10.82
C LYS A 42 12.46 -1.23 -9.38
N VAL A 43 11.66 -0.30 -8.87
CA VAL A 43 11.23 -0.32 -7.50
C VAL A 43 9.72 -0.30 -7.53
N GLU A 44 9.12 -1.35 -7.01
CA GLU A 44 7.68 -1.54 -7.12
C GLU A 44 6.97 -1.02 -5.89
N VAL A 45 6.05 -0.11 -6.09
CA VAL A 45 5.03 0.20 -5.10
C VAL A 45 3.70 0.14 -5.83
N ASP A 46 2.63 -0.07 -5.06
CA ASP A 46 1.33 -0.23 -5.69
C ASP A 46 0.84 1.07 -6.32
N PHE A 47 1.03 2.20 -5.62
CA PHE A 47 0.54 3.48 -6.12
C PHE A 47 1.48 4.61 -5.72
N TYR A 48 1.52 5.64 -6.54
CA TYR A 48 2.27 6.85 -6.23
C TYR A 48 1.46 8.06 -6.65
N ILE A 49 1.36 9.03 -5.75
CA ILE A 49 0.63 10.27 -6.00
C ILE A 49 1.64 11.41 -6.02
N PRO A 50 2.03 11.89 -7.21
CA PRO A 50 3.05 12.94 -7.29
C PRO A 50 2.64 14.24 -6.63
N GLU A 51 1.36 14.56 -6.68
CA GLU A 51 0.88 15.83 -6.13
C GLU A 51 1.23 15.96 -4.66
N THR A 52 1.09 14.89 -3.90
CA THR A 52 1.38 14.88 -2.48
C THR A 52 2.66 14.13 -2.16
N THR A 53 3.38 13.65 -3.18
CA THR A 53 4.58 12.82 -3.06
C THR A 53 4.36 11.68 -2.06
N THR A 54 3.26 10.97 -2.24
CA THR A 54 2.86 9.88 -1.36
C THR A 54 3.02 8.55 -2.09
N ALA A 55 3.78 7.63 -1.50
CA ALA A 55 3.90 6.27 -1.99
C ALA A 55 3.00 5.38 -1.15
N ILE A 56 2.26 4.49 -1.80
CA ILE A 56 1.29 3.64 -1.12
C ILE A 56 1.50 2.20 -1.50
N GLN A 57 1.57 1.35 -0.48
CA GLN A 57 1.65 -0.08 -0.64
C GLN A 57 0.43 -0.69 0.06
N VAL A 58 -0.11 -1.77 -0.49
CA VAL A 58 -1.29 -2.40 0.07
C VAL A 58 -0.93 -3.83 0.47
N CYS A 59 -1.14 -4.18 1.72
CA CYS A 59 -0.86 -5.52 2.21
C CYS A 59 -1.79 -5.83 3.37
N LEU A 60 -2.62 -6.87 3.20
CA LEU A 60 -3.61 -7.21 4.21
C LEU A 60 -2.98 -7.48 5.57
N TYR A 61 -1.95 -8.32 5.58
CA TYR A 61 -1.36 -8.81 6.83
C TYR A 61 0.15 -8.68 6.77
N PRO A 62 0.67 -7.46 6.96
CA PRO A 62 2.13 -7.27 6.82
C PRO A 62 2.94 -8.02 7.85
N HIS A 63 2.33 -8.36 8.98
CA HIS A 63 3.04 -9.09 10.04
C HIS A 63 2.84 -10.58 9.98
N GLU A 64 2.30 -11.10 8.87
CA GLU A 64 2.09 -12.54 8.78
C GLU A 64 3.41 -13.31 8.79
N SER A 65 4.50 -12.69 8.35
CA SER A 65 5.81 -13.29 8.39
C SER A 65 6.86 -12.19 8.33
N ASP A 66 8.08 -12.51 8.79
CA ASP A 66 9.17 -11.56 8.69
C ASP A 66 9.49 -11.24 7.23
N GLU A 67 9.34 -12.23 6.37
CA GLU A 67 9.63 -12.03 4.95
C GLU A 67 8.63 -11.04 4.32
N THR A 68 7.35 -11.20 4.65
CA THR A 68 6.33 -10.28 4.14
C THR A 68 6.59 -8.87 4.65
N TRP A 69 6.85 -8.74 5.94
CA TRP A 69 7.13 -7.44 6.55
C TRP A 69 8.30 -6.75 5.85
N ARG A 70 9.39 -7.50 5.67
CA ARG A 70 10.58 -6.93 5.06
C ARG A 70 10.32 -6.53 3.61
N ARG A 71 9.64 -7.39 2.86
CA ARG A 71 9.37 -7.12 1.46
C ARG A 71 8.55 -5.84 1.29
N GLU A 72 7.49 -5.69 2.09
CA GLU A 72 6.61 -4.56 1.95
C GLU A 72 7.27 -3.26 2.40
N THR A 73 7.97 -3.30 3.52
CA THR A 73 8.62 -2.08 4.01
C THR A 73 9.81 -1.69 3.14
N GLU A 74 10.57 -2.67 2.66
CA GLU A 74 11.72 -2.35 1.82
C GLU A 74 11.30 -1.77 0.48
N ALA A 75 10.14 -2.18 -0.04
CA ALA A 75 9.65 -1.61 -1.28
C ALA A 75 9.44 -0.10 -1.13
N LEU A 76 8.83 0.31 -0.03
CA LEU A 76 8.60 1.73 0.23
C LEU A 76 9.91 2.47 0.45
N ILE A 77 10.83 1.87 1.17
CA ILE A 77 12.12 2.51 1.45
C ILE A 77 12.90 2.71 0.17
N ARG A 78 12.97 1.68 -0.68
CA ARG A 78 13.69 1.78 -1.94
C ARG A 78 13.06 2.80 -2.86
N PHE A 79 11.73 2.83 -2.90
CA PHE A 79 11.03 3.80 -3.75
C PHE A 79 11.35 5.23 -3.31
N SER A 80 11.42 5.46 -1.99
CA SER A 80 11.67 6.80 -1.48
C SER A 80 13.06 7.31 -1.84
N LYS A 81 13.96 6.40 -2.21
CA LYS A 81 15.31 6.80 -2.63
C LYS A 81 15.37 7.16 -4.11
N HIS A 82 14.32 6.86 -4.86
CA HIS A 82 14.29 7.14 -6.29
C HIS A 82 13.36 8.29 -6.64
N LEU A 83 12.30 8.48 -5.86
CA LEU A 83 11.34 9.56 -6.10
C LEU A 83 11.05 10.29 -4.79
N PRO A 84 10.68 11.57 -4.88
CA PRO A 84 10.36 12.30 -3.66
C PRO A 84 9.18 11.66 -2.96
N CYS A 85 9.33 11.36 -1.68
CA CYS A 85 8.28 10.76 -0.87
C CYS A 85 8.22 11.46 0.47
N SER A 86 7.27 12.37 0.61
CA SER A 86 7.04 12.99 1.90
C SER A 86 6.25 12.06 2.80
N GLN A 87 5.59 11.06 2.24
CA GLN A 87 4.74 10.17 3.01
C GLN A 87 4.77 8.78 2.39
N CYS A 88 4.97 7.76 3.23
CA CYS A 88 4.90 6.37 2.81
C CYS A 88 3.81 5.69 3.60
N LEU A 89 2.82 5.14 2.91
CA LEU A 89 1.68 4.49 3.54
C LEU A 89 1.67 3.01 3.23
N LEU A 90 1.35 2.21 4.23
CA LEU A 90 1.08 0.79 4.05
C LEU A 90 -0.34 0.55 4.53
N ILE A 91 -1.25 0.29 3.59
CA ILE A 91 -2.66 0.10 3.89
C ILE A 91 -2.89 -1.36 4.19
N THR A 92 -3.45 -1.64 5.36
CA THR A 92 -3.58 -2.98 5.90
C THR A 92 -5.03 -3.31 6.19
N MET A 93 -5.27 -4.54 6.65
CA MET A 93 -6.60 -4.92 7.10
C MET A 93 -6.90 -4.26 8.46
N ASN A 94 -6.03 -4.43 9.44
CA ASN A 94 -6.28 -3.93 10.78
C ASN A 94 -5.07 -3.33 11.49
N ASP A 95 -3.89 -3.39 10.89
CA ASP A 95 -2.69 -2.92 11.56
C ASP A 95 -2.57 -1.42 11.47
N GLU A 96 -2.19 -0.81 12.58
CA GLU A 96 -2.02 0.63 12.64
C GLU A 96 -0.79 0.94 13.50
N GLU A 97 0.24 1.52 12.91
CA GLU A 97 1.44 1.90 13.61
C GLU A 97 2.27 2.82 12.72
N THR A 98 3.20 3.51 13.33
CA THR A 98 4.12 4.37 12.60
C THR A 98 5.53 3.96 12.98
N LEU A 99 6.39 3.81 11.98
CA LEU A 99 7.77 3.44 12.23
C LEU A 99 8.70 4.23 11.31
N THR A 100 9.95 4.32 11.74
CA THR A 100 10.96 5.00 10.93
C THR A 100 12.11 4.03 10.72
N VAL A 101 12.47 3.79 9.46
CA VAL A 101 13.54 2.89 9.07
C VAL A 101 14.40 3.60 8.05
N ASP A 102 15.71 3.67 8.30
CA ASP A 102 16.65 4.32 7.37
C ASP A 102 16.21 5.74 7.05
N GLY A 103 15.68 6.44 8.05
CA GLY A 103 15.26 7.83 7.84
C GLY A 103 13.94 7.99 7.14
N VAL A 104 13.26 6.89 6.80
CA VAL A 104 11.98 6.93 6.11
C VAL A 104 10.88 6.58 7.10
N THR A 105 9.86 7.42 7.18
CA THR A 105 8.74 7.17 8.06
C THR A 105 7.64 6.48 7.28
N ILE A 106 7.23 5.32 7.78
CA ILE A 106 6.17 4.52 7.17
C ILE A 106 5.00 4.46 8.14
N GLN A 107 3.82 4.80 7.64
CA GLN A 107 2.61 4.74 8.44
C GLN A 107 1.75 3.58 7.97
N LEU A 108 1.46 2.66 8.88
CA LEU A 108 0.50 1.60 8.62
C LEU A 108 -0.87 2.10 9.04
N ILE A 109 -1.86 1.91 8.18
CA ILE A 109 -3.20 2.38 8.47
C ILE A 109 -4.21 1.36 7.97
N PRO A 110 -5.22 1.02 8.78
CA PRO A 110 -6.26 0.11 8.31
C PRO A 110 -7.04 0.72 7.16
N ALA A 111 -7.43 -0.12 6.22
CA ALA A 111 -8.12 0.35 5.02
C ALA A 111 -9.40 1.13 5.38
N TRP A 112 -10.16 0.62 6.35
CA TRP A 112 -11.41 1.30 6.72
C TRP A 112 -11.15 2.71 7.22
N LYS A 113 -10.07 2.89 7.97
CA LYS A 113 -9.74 4.20 8.53
C LYS A 113 -9.25 5.14 7.43
N TRP A 114 -8.44 4.60 6.51
CA TRP A 114 -7.96 5.41 5.39
C TRP A 114 -9.10 5.85 4.48
N LEU A 115 -10.07 4.96 4.27
CA LEU A 115 -11.20 5.27 3.40
C LEU A 115 -12.08 6.39 3.97
N ILE A 116 -12.30 6.39 5.28
CA ILE A 116 -13.14 7.43 5.88
C ILE A 116 -12.37 8.71 6.17
N ALA A 117 -11.05 8.67 6.16
CA ALA A 117 -10.24 9.86 6.36
C ALA A 117 -10.06 10.59 5.04
N SER A 118 -11.15 10.89 4.39
CA SER A 118 -11.09 11.49 3.07
C SER A 118 -10.72 12.96 3.19
N PRO A 119 -9.81 13.42 2.37
CA PRO A 119 -9.52 14.83 2.38
C PRO A 119 -10.64 15.51 1.64
N ARG A 120 -11.10 15.56 1.36
CA ARG A 120 -11.93 16.27 0.71
C ARG A 120 -11.70 16.59 -0.22
#